data_9bdade3ace8f1897a0cacb253a50f4d5
#
_entry.id   9bdade3ace8f1897a0cacb253a50f4d5
#
_cell.length_a   1.000
_cell.length_b   1.000
_cell.length_c   1.000
_cell.angle_alpha   90.00
_cell.angle_beta   90.00
_cell.angle_gamma   90.00
#
_symmetry.space_group_name_H-M   'P 1'
#
loop_
_entity.id
_entity.type
_entity.pdbx_description
1 polymer ?
#
loop_
_entity_poly.entity_id
_entity_poly.type
_entity_poly.pdbx_seq_one_letter_code
_entity_poly.pdbx_strand_id
1 'polypeptide(L)'
;MRRSRIGTRRNVWWLLALAMALLLGQGGMHGPAAAAQGSPAAGPIRLAVFKGPVTPVLASYLDRAISDAEDSGASALIIELDTPGGSVDITKEITQRMTSAKVPVIVYVAPRGAHAGSAGTFITLAAHVAAMAPGSSIGAASPVGSEGADLPDTLKAKAISILVADIKNLTARRGESARAWAEKAVSEAAAATADEALRLGVIDVVAQDVPDLLKQLDGRTVTVADKEVTLQLSGLPVEQVPMSPIEGFLNTLTNPAIAAILLTIGLNAILFELSSPGGYMAGVVGVICLLLAFYALGTLNANWVGMGFVILAFVLFVLDIKAPTHGVLTFGGIASFVLGTFLLFNTPEMEVPWATIITLALLTAAFFAFTITKALRAQRRPPATGIERLIGQTAFVRQPLGAGQEGMVFVEGELWRAESESGPLATGEQVVITSRDGYRLRVRKLEG
;
A
#
# COMPACT_ATOMS: atom_id res chain seq x y z
N MET A 1 55.16 26.95 33.34
CA MET A 1 54.53 28.26 33.04
C MET A 1 53.10 28.09 32.63
N ARG A 2 52.16 28.42 33.51
CA ARG A 2 50.70 28.46 33.30
C ARG A 2 50.37 29.74 32.52
N ARG A 3 49.50 29.66 31.51
CA ARG A 3 48.62 30.77 31.12
C ARG A 3 47.22 30.27 30.78
N SER A 4 46.32 30.74 31.59
CA SER A 4 44.88 30.63 31.57
C SER A 4 44.25 31.29 30.33
N ARG A 5 43.22 30.69 29.74
CA ARG A 5 42.23 31.36 28.90
C ARG A 5 40.84 31.19 29.51
N ILE A 6 40.45 32.18 30.28
CA ILE A 6 39.07 32.43 30.71
C ILE A 6 38.65 33.72 30.01
N GLY A 7 37.51 33.69 29.35
CA GLY A 7 36.78 34.92 29.04
C GLY A 7 36.24 35.09 27.65
N THR A 8 35.16 34.39 27.26
CA THR A 8 34.26 34.84 26.15
C THR A 8 32.84 34.21 26.21
N ARG A 9 32.30 33.93 27.39
CA ARG A 9 30.91 33.44 27.52
C ARG A 9 29.90 34.41 28.16
N ARG A 10 30.28 35.70 28.41
CA ARG A 10 29.45 36.63 29.17
C ARG A 10 28.67 37.65 28.33
N ASN A 11 28.90 37.75 27.04
CA ASN A 11 28.31 38.83 26.22
C ASN A 11 27.13 38.38 25.34
N VAL A 12 26.77 37.10 25.29
CA VAL A 12 25.65 36.61 24.45
C VAL A 12 24.29 36.78 25.18
N TRP A 13 24.28 36.75 26.51
CA TRP A 13 23.04 36.88 27.30
C TRP A 13 22.49 38.30 27.35
N TRP A 14 23.35 39.33 27.23
CA TRP A 14 22.93 40.72 27.18
C TRP A 14 22.32 41.14 25.85
N LEU A 15 22.73 40.49 24.74
CA LEU A 15 22.12 40.71 23.44
C LEU A 15 20.74 40.10 23.30
N LEU A 16 20.50 38.98 23.94
CA LEU A 16 19.17 38.35 24.02
C LEU A 16 18.20 39.12 24.90
N ALA A 17 18.65 39.68 26.00
CA ALA A 17 17.84 40.55 26.89
C ALA A 17 17.47 41.89 26.22
N LEU A 18 18.33 42.44 25.39
CA LEU A 18 18.05 43.71 24.68
C LEU A 18 17.08 43.50 23.51
N ALA A 19 17.14 42.34 22.85
CA ALA A 19 16.19 41.96 21.78
C ALA A 19 14.79 41.71 22.32
N MET A 20 14.67 41.17 23.53
CA MET A 20 13.37 40.93 24.18
C MET A 20 12.73 42.19 24.74
N ALA A 21 13.50 43.18 25.15
CA ALA A 21 13.01 44.49 25.61
C ALA A 21 12.52 45.41 24.47
N LEU A 22 13.01 45.24 23.27
CA LEU A 22 12.57 45.97 22.06
C LEU A 22 11.27 45.44 21.45
N LEU A 23 10.86 44.21 21.80
CA LEU A 23 9.60 43.59 21.37
C LEU A 23 8.41 43.90 22.30
N LEU A 24 8.63 44.47 23.48
CA LEU A 24 7.59 44.77 24.46
C LEU A 24 7.19 46.26 24.53
N GLY A 25 7.75 47.09 23.67
CA GLY A 25 7.64 48.56 23.76
C GLY A 25 6.75 49.25 22.73
N GLN A 26 5.78 48.59 22.07
CA GLN A 26 4.80 49.29 21.20
C GLN A 26 3.35 49.04 21.66
N GLY A 27 3.06 49.45 22.86
CA GLY A 27 1.69 49.62 23.36
C GLY A 27 1.12 50.95 22.90
N GLY A 28 0.65 51.05 21.63
CA GLY A 28 -0.13 52.20 21.16
C GLY A 28 -1.50 52.23 21.82
N MET A 29 -1.79 53.30 22.56
CA MET A 29 -3.12 53.62 23.07
C MET A 29 -4.09 53.82 21.89
N HIS A 30 -4.92 52.81 21.60
CA HIS A 30 -6.11 52.97 20.77
C HIS A 30 -7.30 53.15 21.74
N GLY A 31 -7.95 54.29 21.66
CA GLY A 31 -9.17 54.55 22.38
C GLY A 31 -10.31 53.59 22.00
N PRO A 32 -11.37 53.47 22.78
CA PRO A 32 -12.45 52.54 22.47
C PRO A 32 -13.21 53.01 21.24
N ALA A 33 -12.90 52.43 20.10
CA ALA A 33 -13.80 52.44 18.94
C ALA A 33 -15.01 51.57 19.34
N ALA A 34 -16.18 52.14 19.34
CA ALA A 34 -17.45 51.42 19.52
C ALA A 34 -17.49 50.27 18.52
N ALA A 35 -17.33 49.06 19.01
CA ALA A 35 -17.50 47.86 18.23
C ALA A 35 -18.96 47.81 17.78
N ALA A 36 -19.21 48.12 16.50
CA ALA A 36 -20.36 47.60 15.81
C ALA A 36 -20.33 46.07 16.04
N GLN A 37 -21.36 45.56 16.67
CA GLN A 37 -21.59 44.12 16.79
C GLN A 37 -21.90 43.61 15.37
N GLY A 38 -20.85 43.42 14.55
CA GLY A 38 -20.90 42.63 13.34
C GLY A 38 -21.24 41.21 13.74
N SER A 39 -22.24 40.62 13.16
CA SER A 39 -22.48 39.20 13.22
C SER A 39 -21.12 38.51 13.05
N PRO A 40 -20.80 37.43 13.78
CA PRO A 40 -19.53 36.76 13.65
C PRO A 40 -19.35 36.46 12.15
N ALA A 41 -18.24 36.90 11.58
CA ALA A 41 -17.95 36.70 10.19
C ALA A 41 -18.09 35.19 9.92
N ALA A 42 -18.93 34.82 8.95
CA ALA A 42 -19.12 33.43 8.57
C ALA A 42 -17.75 32.84 8.19
N GLY A 43 -17.37 31.74 8.83
CA GLY A 43 -16.10 31.08 8.57
C GLY A 43 -16.06 30.46 7.15
N PRO A 44 -14.88 30.01 6.69
CA PRO A 44 -14.75 29.38 5.37
C PRO A 44 -15.60 28.12 5.26
N ILE A 45 -15.80 27.64 4.05
CA ILE A 45 -16.36 26.31 3.78
C ILE A 45 -15.19 25.35 3.67
N ARG A 46 -15.19 24.28 4.46
CA ARG A 46 -14.17 23.23 4.37
C ARG A 46 -14.62 22.16 3.37
N LEU A 47 -13.70 21.70 2.51
CA LEU A 47 -13.96 20.66 1.52
C LEU A 47 -13.00 19.50 1.71
N ALA A 48 -13.53 18.36 2.12
CA ALA A 48 -12.81 17.07 2.18
C ALA A 48 -13.21 16.23 0.96
N VAL A 49 -12.23 15.70 0.23
CA VAL A 49 -12.46 14.87 -0.97
C VAL A 49 -11.94 13.47 -0.70
N PHE A 50 -12.80 12.47 -0.89
CA PHE A 50 -12.44 11.07 -0.70
C PHE A 50 -12.96 10.18 -1.83
N LYS A 51 -12.04 9.36 -2.35
CA LYS A 51 -12.36 8.28 -3.29
C LYS A 51 -11.70 6.99 -2.83
N GLY A 52 -12.49 5.94 -2.60
CA GLY A 52 -11.99 4.63 -2.20
C GLY A 52 -12.88 3.91 -1.20
N PRO A 53 -12.45 2.75 -0.69
CA PRO A 53 -13.21 1.97 0.27
C PRO A 53 -13.25 2.63 1.67
N VAL A 54 -14.32 2.35 2.41
CA VAL A 54 -14.49 2.82 3.80
C VAL A 54 -13.59 2.00 4.73
N THR A 55 -12.46 2.61 5.11
CA THR A 55 -11.38 2.02 5.91
C THR A 55 -11.07 2.89 7.13
N PRO A 56 -10.26 2.42 8.09
CA PRO A 56 -9.80 3.25 9.21
C PRO A 56 -9.12 4.56 8.78
N VAL A 57 -8.50 4.58 7.60
CA VAL A 57 -7.88 5.80 7.05
C VAL A 57 -8.94 6.86 6.75
N LEU A 58 -10.07 6.47 6.16
CA LEU A 58 -11.19 7.39 5.94
C LEU A 58 -11.74 7.92 7.25
N ALA A 59 -11.94 7.07 8.27
CA ALA A 59 -12.44 7.50 9.57
C ALA A 59 -11.52 8.58 10.19
N SER A 60 -10.21 8.32 10.22
CA SER A 60 -9.22 9.28 10.72
C SER A 60 -9.22 10.60 9.95
N TYR A 61 -9.29 10.52 8.62
CA TYR A 61 -9.35 11.69 7.74
C TYR A 61 -10.60 12.53 7.98
N LEU A 62 -11.78 11.90 8.07
CA LEU A 62 -13.04 12.61 8.30
C LEU A 62 -13.14 13.17 9.72
N ASP A 63 -12.64 12.45 10.73
CA ASP A 63 -12.59 12.97 12.11
C ASP A 63 -11.72 14.23 12.17
N ARG A 64 -10.54 14.21 11.56
CA ARG A 64 -9.67 15.38 11.47
C ARG A 64 -10.33 16.52 10.67
N ALA A 65 -11.01 16.22 9.55
CA ALA A 65 -11.69 17.24 8.74
C ALA A 65 -12.84 17.89 9.49
N ILE A 66 -13.61 17.11 10.26
CA ILE A 66 -14.69 17.63 11.13
C ILE A 66 -14.09 18.48 12.24
N SER A 67 -13.02 18.01 12.90
CA SER A 67 -12.34 18.76 13.96
C SER A 67 -11.75 20.09 13.45
N ASP A 68 -11.09 20.07 12.29
CA ASP A 68 -10.57 21.27 11.63
C ASP A 68 -11.69 22.27 11.27
N ALA A 69 -12.85 21.78 10.81
CA ALA A 69 -14.01 22.64 10.54
C ALA A 69 -14.59 23.22 11.84
N GLU A 70 -14.67 22.45 12.90
CA GLU A 70 -15.13 22.91 14.22
C GLU A 70 -14.18 23.95 14.81
N ASP A 71 -12.87 23.70 14.80
CA ASP A 71 -11.84 24.56 15.38
C ASP A 71 -11.66 25.88 14.60
N SER A 72 -11.83 25.85 13.27
CA SER A 72 -11.77 27.03 12.41
C SER A 72 -13.05 27.84 12.41
N GLY A 73 -14.14 27.38 13.06
CA GLY A 73 -15.45 28.02 12.99
C GLY A 73 -16.02 28.02 11.57
N ALA A 74 -15.78 26.98 10.79
CA ALA A 74 -16.26 26.87 9.42
C ALA A 74 -17.78 26.95 9.34
N SER A 75 -18.30 27.59 8.27
CA SER A 75 -19.74 27.67 8.04
C SER A 75 -20.36 26.32 7.66
N ALA A 76 -19.59 25.45 7.01
CA ALA A 76 -19.95 24.07 6.72
C ALA A 76 -18.70 23.25 6.38
N LEU A 77 -18.81 21.93 6.52
CA LEU A 77 -17.90 20.93 5.95
C LEU A 77 -18.62 20.21 4.82
N ILE A 78 -18.04 20.23 3.63
CA ILE A 78 -18.47 19.41 2.49
C ILE A 78 -17.55 18.19 2.41
N ILE A 79 -18.15 17.01 2.36
CA ILE A 79 -17.47 15.74 2.10
C ILE A 79 -17.86 15.30 0.68
N GLU A 80 -16.97 15.47 -0.28
CA GLU A 80 -17.13 14.91 -1.63
C GLU A 80 -16.74 13.43 -1.57
N LEU A 81 -17.70 12.55 -1.89
CA LEU A 81 -17.60 11.11 -1.62
C LEU A 81 -17.82 10.28 -2.89
N ASP A 82 -16.87 9.37 -3.19
CA ASP A 82 -17.01 8.29 -4.18
C ASP A 82 -16.47 6.98 -3.55
N THR A 83 -17.39 6.10 -3.11
CA THR A 83 -17.04 4.88 -2.40
C THR A 83 -17.90 3.68 -2.82
N PRO A 84 -17.30 2.50 -3.03
CA PRO A 84 -18.04 1.26 -3.24
C PRO A 84 -18.63 0.71 -1.93
N GLY A 85 -18.17 1.19 -0.76
CA GLY A 85 -18.51 0.65 0.55
C GLY A 85 -17.28 0.32 1.37
N GLY A 86 -17.44 -0.58 2.36
CA GLY A 86 -16.35 -1.04 3.21
C GLY A 86 -16.82 -1.53 4.58
N SER A 87 -15.99 -1.38 5.61
CA SER A 87 -16.24 -1.93 6.95
C SER A 87 -17.47 -1.32 7.64
N VAL A 88 -18.32 -2.17 8.17
CA VAL A 88 -19.52 -1.78 8.95
C VAL A 88 -19.12 -1.03 10.23
N ASP A 89 -18.09 -1.52 10.95
CA ASP A 89 -17.66 -0.91 12.20
C ASP A 89 -17.11 0.50 11.97
N ILE A 90 -16.30 0.66 10.92
CA ILE A 90 -15.76 1.97 10.53
C ILE A 90 -16.87 2.91 10.05
N THR A 91 -17.87 2.39 9.33
CA THR A 91 -19.05 3.16 8.92
C THR A 91 -19.79 3.70 10.14
N LYS A 92 -19.95 2.90 11.17
CA LYS A 92 -20.61 3.29 12.41
C LYS A 92 -19.82 4.41 13.14
N GLU A 93 -18.50 4.26 13.22
CA GLU A 93 -17.61 5.30 13.78
C GLU A 93 -17.78 6.63 13.04
N ILE A 94 -17.70 6.61 11.70
CA ILE A 94 -17.87 7.81 10.86
C ILE A 94 -19.25 8.44 11.07
N THR A 95 -20.33 7.65 10.98
CA THR A 95 -21.69 8.18 11.13
C THR A 95 -21.95 8.76 12.51
N GLN A 96 -21.42 8.17 13.58
CA GLN A 96 -21.47 8.71 14.93
C GLN A 96 -20.72 10.04 15.03
N ARG A 97 -19.52 10.14 14.47
CA ARG A 97 -18.74 11.39 14.47
C ARG A 97 -19.45 12.50 13.69
N MET A 98 -20.02 12.18 12.52
CA MET A 98 -20.76 13.14 11.70
C MET A 98 -22.02 13.66 12.39
N THR A 99 -22.82 12.77 13.00
CA THR A 99 -24.05 13.16 13.69
C THR A 99 -23.80 13.96 14.96
N SER A 100 -22.63 13.82 15.59
CA SER A 100 -22.20 14.60 16.76
C SER A 100 -21.46 15.89 16.41
N ALA A 101 -21.25 16.17 15.12
CA ALA A 101 -20.54 17.36 14.67
C ALA A 101 -21.26 18.65 15.09
N LYS A 102 -20.48 19.68 15.43
CA LYS A 102 -20.97 21.01 15.83
C LYS A 102 -21.09 21.98 14.66
N VAL A 103 -20.63 21.57 13.47
CA VAL A 103 -20.73 22.29 12.21
C VAL A 103 -21.65 21.54 11.26
N PRO A 104 -22.34 22.21 10.32
CA PRO A 104 -23.09 21.54 9.26
C PRO A 104 -22.18 20.65 8.43
N VAL A 105 -22.48 19.34 8.36
CA VAL A 105 -21.78 18.38 7.50
C VAL A 105 -22.67 18.09 6.29
N ILE A 106 -22.16 18.35 5.10
CA ILE A 106 -22.80 18.13 3.82
C ILE A 106 -22.07 17.00 3.12
N VAL A 107 -22.73 15.89 2.80
CA VAL A 107 -22.15 14.84 1.93
C VAL A 107 -22.62 15.07 0.53
N TYR A 108 -21.66 15.16 -0.38
CA TYR A 108 -21.88 15.32 -1.81
C TYR A 108 -21.31 14.12 -2.56
N VAL A 109 -22.17 13.25 -3.05
CA VAL A 109 -21.77 12.09 -3.86
C VAL A 109 -21.40 12.56 -5.24
N ALA A 110 -20.10 12.73 -5.49
CA ALA A 110 -19.52 13.32 -6.69
C ALA A 110 -18.13 12.74 -6.98
N PRO A 111 -17.60 12.92 -8.20
CA PRO A 111 -18.18 13.61 -9.36
C PRO A 111 -19.29 12.81 -10.06
N ARG A 112 -19.70 13.24 -11.27
CA ARG A 112 -20.61 12.45 -12.11
C ARG A 112 -20.15 11.00 -12.23
N GLY A 113 -21.07 10.04 -12.03
CA GLY A 113 -20.75 8.62 -12.05
C GLY A 113 -20.17 8.07 -10.74
N ALA A 114 -20.03 8.90 -9.70
CA ALA A 114 -19.65 8.47 -8.37
C ALA A 114 -20.71 7.57 -7.72
N HIS A 115 -20.29 6.79 -6.76
CA HIS A 115 -21.14 5.89 -6.01
C HIS A 115 -21.08 6.17 -4.51
N ALA A 116 -22.22 6.16 -3.85
CA ALA A 116 -22.35 6.00 -2.41
C ALA A 116 -22.89 4.58 -2.11
N GLY A 117 -22.09 3.56 -2.48
CA GLY A 117 -22.45 2.16 -2.33
C GLY A 117 -22.32 1.67 -0.89
N SER A 118 -23.16 0.73 -0.45
CA SER A 118 -23.04 0.05 0.84
C SER A 118 -22.84 1.02 2.00
N ALA A 119 -21.65 1.04 2.65
CA ALA A 119 -21.28 1.97 3.71
C ALA A 119 -21.47 3.46 3.31
N GLY A 120 -21.25 3.81 2.04
CA GLY A 120 -21.46 5.15 1.52
C GLY A 120 -22.91 5.63 1.66
N THR A 121 -23.87 4.72 1.58
CA THR A 121 -25.29 5.02 1.82
C THR A 121 -25.52 5.50 3.25
N PHE A 122 -24.96 4.81 4.23
CA PHE A 122 -25.05 5.21 5.64
C PHE A 122 -24.38 6.56 5.91
N ILE A 123 -23.17 6.76 5.35
CA ILE A 123 -22.42 8.02 5.48
C ILE A 123 -23.22 9.17 4.88
N THR A 124 -23.81 8.97 3.67
CA THR A 124 -24.61 9.99 3.01
C THR A 124 -25.86 10.34 3.83
N LEU A 125 -26.54 9.34 4.40
CA LEU A 125 -27.76 9.53 5.18
C LEU A 125 -27.48 10.11 6.60
N ALA A 126 -26.26 9.95 7.13
CA ALA A 126 -25.83 10.54 8.39
C ALA A 126 -25.57 12.06 8.30
N ALA A 127 -25.42 12.59 7.08
CA ALA A 127 -25.14 14.00 6.84
C ALA A 127 -26.33 14.90 7.25
N HIS A 128 -26.03 16.13 7.63
CA HIS A 128 -27.05 17.16 7.84
C HIS A 128 -27.74 17.56 6.55
N VAL A 129 -26.97 17.54 5.44
CA VAL A 129 -27.48 17.66 4.06
C VAL A 129 -26.84 16.57 3.21
N ALA A 130 -27.65 15.83 2.47
CA ALA A 130 -27.21 14.85 1.46
C ALA A 130 -27.42 15.40 0.07
N ALA A 131 -26.39 15.41 -0.73
CA ALA A 131 -26.39 15.88 -2.11
C ALA A 131 -25.74 14.85 -3.06
N MET A 132 -26.16 14.86 -4.32
CA MET A 132 -25.60 13.97 -5.34
C MET A 132 -25.33 14.73 -6.62
N ALA A 133 -24.28 14.35 -7.35
CA ALA A 133 -24.05 14.78 -8.72
C ALA A 133 -24.98 14.05 -9.70
N PRO A 134 -25.36 14.65 -10.82
CA PRO A 134 -26.12 13.94 -11.87
C PRO A 134 -25.38 12.70 -12.36
N GLY A 135 -26.11 11.57 -12.48
CA GLY A 135 -25.54 10.30 -12.92
C GLY A 135 -24.75 9.55 -11.87
N SER A 136 -24.76 10.01 -10.61
CA SER A 136 -24.27 9.22 -9.46
C SER A 136 -25.36 8.30 -8.92
N SER A 137 -24.98 7.36 -8.06
CA SER A 137 -25.88 6.37 -7.47
C SER A 137 -25.64 6.19 -5.98
N ILE A 138 -26.69 5.73 -5.27
CA ILE A 138 -26.67 5.44 -3.85
C ILE A 138 -27.43 4.15 -3.57
N GLY A 139 -27.03 3.34 -2.59
CA GLY A 139 -27.77 2.14 -2.18
C GLY A 139 -26.91 0.89 -2.12
N ALA A 140 -27.55 -0.28 -2.40
CA ALA A 140 -26.93 -1.60 -2.35
C ALA A 140 -26.21 -1.86 -1.00
N ALA A 141 -26.91 -1.61 0.12
CA ALA A 141 -26.35 -1.59 1.47
C ALA A 141 -26.55 -2.91 2.25
N SER A 142 -26.83 -4.00 1.55
CA SER A 142 -26.96 -5.33 2.18
C SER A 142 -25.63 -5.82 2.73
N PRO A 143 -25.61 -6.42 3.96
CA PRO A 143 -24.38 -6.95 4.51
C PRO A 143 -23.90 -8.18 3.72
N VAL A 144 -22.63 -8.18 3.39
CA VAL A 144 -21.91 -9.32 2.79
C VAL A 144 -20.84 -9.82 3.76
N GLY A 145 -20.47 -11.08 3.65
CA GLY A 145 -19.36 -11.63 4.43
C GLY A 145 -18.02 -11.01 4.06
N SER A 146 -17.03 -11.15 4.92
CA SER A 146 -15.68 -10.58 4.75
C SER A 146 -14.98 -10.97 3.44
N GLU A 147 -15.43 -12.05 2.80
CA GLU A 147 -14.89 -12.55 1.54
C GLU A 147 -15.86 -12.32 0.35
N GLY A 148 -16.87 -11.47 0.51
CA GLY A 148 -17.94 -11.31 -0.48
C GLY A 148 -18.86 -12.54 -0.57
N ALA A 149 -18.65 -13.55 0.27
CA ALA A 149 -19.48 -14.74 0.34
C ALA A 149 -20.81 -14.46 1.07
N ASP A 150 -21.84 -15.23 0.75
CA ASP A 150 -23.08 -15.16 1.50
C ASP A 150 -22.87 -15.55 2.97
N LEU A 151 -23.36 -14.70 3.87
CA LEU A 151 -23.40 -15.01 5.30
C LEU A 151 -24.37 -16.18 5.55
N PRO A 152 -24.09 -17.07 6.52
CA PRO A 152 -25.08 -18.03 7.00
C PRO A 152 -26.40 -17.35 7.36
N ASP A 153 -27.55 -17.93 6.99
CA ASP A 153 -28.87 -17.29 7.07
C ASP A 153 -29.17 -16.61 8.42
N THR A 154 -28.81 -17.24 9.53
CA THR A 154 -29.01 -16.68 10.87
C THR A 154 -28.14 -15.45 11.14
N LEU A 155 -26.89 -15.44 10.68
CA LEU A 155 -26.00 -14.29 10.83
C LEU A 155 -26.43 -13.16 9.89
N LYS A 156 -26.80 -13.48 8.66
CA LYS A 156 -27.35 -12.53 7.68
C LYS A 156 -28.59 -11.82 8.22
N ALA A 157 -29.57 -12.59 8.76
CA ALA A 157 -30.77 -12.02 9.34
C ALA A 157 -30.48 -11.08 10.52
N LYS A 158 -29.56 -11.45 11.42
CA LYS A 158 -29.14 -10.59 12.54
C LYS A 158 -28.46 -9.30 12.04
N ALA A 159 -27.53 -9.40 11.10
CA ALA A 159 -26.83 -8.25 10.53
C ALA A 159 -27.83 -7.30 9.85
N ILE A 160 -28.71 -7.82 9.01
CA ILE A 160 -29.77 -7.03 8.36
C ILE A 160 -30.64 -6.32 9.41
N SER A 161 -31.08 -7.01 10.46
CA SER A 161 -31.94 -6.42 11.48
C SER A 161 -31.26 -5.24 12.19
N ILE A 162 -29.96 -5.35 12.51
CA ILE A 162 -29.18 -4.29 13.13
C ILE A 162 -29.03 -3.10 12.18
N LEU A 163 -28.58 -3.36 10.93
CA LEU A 163 -28.34 -2.31 9.93
C LEU A 163 -29.64 -1.61 9.52
N VAL A 164 -30.79 -2.32 9.46
CA VAL A 164 -32.12 -1.73 9.25
C VAL A 164 -32.48 -0.79 10.40
N ALA A 165 -32.20 -1.17 11.64
CA ALA A 165 -32.45 -0.27 12.77
C ALA A 165 -31.56 0.98 12.70
N ASP A 166 -30.28 0.83 12.38
CA ASP A 166 -29.32 1.94 12.26
C ASP A 166 -29.74 2.89 11.13
N ILE A 167 -30.06 2.38 9.93
CA ILE A 167 -30.43 3.22 8.78
C ILE A 167 -31.78 3.93 8.97
N LYS A 168 -32.73 3.30 9.67
CA LYS A 168 -33.98 3.94 10.06
C LYS A 168 -33.74 5.14 10.99
N ASN A 169 -32.80 5.04 11.92
CA ASN A 169 -32.42 6.18 12.78
C ASN A 169 -31.83 7.33 11.97
N LEU A 170 -30.92 7.05 11.02
CA LEU A 170 -30.31 8.05 10.16
C LEU A 170 -31.34 8.74 9.23
N THR A 171 -32.38 8.03 8.85
CA THR A 171 -33.46 8.55 7.97
C THR A 171 -34.66 9.12 8.73
N ALA A 172 -34.61 9.18 10.06
CA ALA A 172 -35.75 9.62 10.88
C ALA A 172 -36.29 11.02 10.49
N ARG A 173 -35.43 11.90 9.99
CA ARG A 173 -35.76 13.27 9.56
C ARG A 173 -36.18 13.39 8.09
N ARG A 174 -36.06 12.31 7.28
CA ARG A 174 -36.20 12.35 5.79
C ARG A 174 -37.57 11.93 5.25
N GLY A 175 -38.54 11.64 6.11
CA GLY A 175 -39.88 11.23 5.69
C GLY A 175 -40.00 9.72 5.42
N GLU A 176 -41.24 9.28 5.24
CA GLU A 176 -41.59 7.85 5.16
C GLU A 176 -41.04 7.17 3.89
N SER A 177 -41.11 7.85 2.74
CA SER A 177 -40.62 7.27 1.48
C SER A 177 -39.11 7.02 1.52
N ALA A 178 -38.33 7.93 2.07
CA ALA A 178 -36.90 7.79 2.24
C ALA A 178 -36.56 6.64 3.22
N ARG A 179 -37.31 6.57 4.32
CA ARG A 179 -37.14 5.50 5.32
C ARG A 179 -37.44 4.11 4.73
N ALA A 180 -38.55 3.98 3.98
CA ALA A 180 -38.94 2.73 3.34
C ALA A 180 -37.92 2.30 2.28
N TRP A 181 -37.38 3.25 1.49
CA TRP A 181 -36.32 2.96 0.53
C TRP A 181 -35.03 2.53 1.25
N ALA A 182 -34.63 3.24 2.31
CA ALA A 182 -33.41 2.92 3.06
C ALA A 182 -33.47 1.51 3.70
N GLU A 183 -34.63 1.09 4.19
CA GLU A 183 -34.86 -0.27 4.65
C GLU A 183 -34.62 -1.29 3.52
N LYS A 184 -35.15 -1.04 2.32
CA LYS A 184 -34.93 -1.88 1.14
C LYS A 184 -33.48 -1.87 0.65
N ALA A 185 -32.77 -0.74 0.80
CA ALA A 185 -31.35 -0.67 0.46
C ALA A 185 -30.52 -1.65 1.28
N VAL A 186 -30.91 -1.91 2.53
CA VAL A 186 -30.26 -2.90 3.41
C VAL A 186 -30.82 -4.31 3.19
N SER A 187 -32.14 -4.49 3.15
CA SER A 187 -32.76 -5.82 3.11
C SER A 187 -32.76 -6.46 1.72
N GLU A 188 -32.85 -5.65 0.64
CA GLU A 188 -33.04 -6.09 -0.74
C GLU A 188 -31.96 -5.56 -1.68
N ALA A 189 -30.90 -4.93 -1.14
CA ALA A 189 -29.84 -4.25 -1.91
C ALA A 189 -30.39 -3.21 -2.94
N ALA A 190 -31.50 -2.55 -2.61
CA ALA A 190 -32.05 -1.53 -3.49
C ALA A 190 -31.04 -0.37 -3.71
N ALA A 191 -30.96 0.11 -4.96
CA ALA A 191 -30.16 1.27 -5.33
C ALA A 191 -31.05 2.31 -6.00
N ALA A 192 -30.60 3.56 -6.01
CA ALA A 192 -31.27 4.67 -6.65
C ALA A 192 -30.27 5.58 -7.38
N THR A 193 -30.70 6.13 -8.50
CA THR A 193 -30.04 7.23 -9.18
C THR A 193 -30.24 8.53 -8.40
N ALA A 194 -29.44 9.57 -8.69
CA ALA A 194 -29.54 10.88 -8.05
C ALA A 194 -30.98 11.45 -8.13
N ASP A 195 -31.62 11.35 -9.32
CA ASP A 195 -32.98 11.85 -9.52
C ASP A 195 -34.05 11.05 -8.78
N GLU A 196 -33.87 9.74 -8.66
CA GLU A 196 -34.76 8.86 -7.87
C GLU A 196 -34.59 9.14 -6.38
N ALA A 197 -33.35 9.25 -5.90
CA ALA A 197 -33.03 9.56 -4.53
C ALA A 197 -33.63 10.91 -4.09
N LEU A 198 -33.58 11.93 -4.98
CA LEU A 198 -34.21 13.22 -4.73
C LEU A 198 -35.74 13.09 -4.64
N ARG A 199 -36.37 12.39 -5.61
CA ARG A 199 -37.84 12.19 -5.59
C ARG A 199 -38.33 11.43 -4.35
N LEU A 200 -37.53 10.49 -3.86
CA LEU A 200 -37.83 9.71 -2.66
C LEU A 200 -37.51 10.48 -1.36
N GLY A 201 -36.87 11.63 -1.43
CA GLY A 201 -36.41 12.39 -0.28
C GLY A 201 -35.21 11.77 0.45
N VAL A 202 -34.53 10.82 -0.20
CA VAL A 202 -33.30 10.19 0.32
C VAL A 202 -32.17 11.20 0.37
N ILE A 203 -32.10 12.11 -0.63
CA ILE A 203 -31.20 13.23 -0.66
C ILE A 203 -31.96 14.56 -0.74
N ASP A 204 -31.27 15.63 -0.44
CA ASP A 204 -31.85 16.96 -0.33
C ASP A 204 -31.73 17.77 -1.62
N VAL A 205 -30.68 17.49 -2.44
CA VAL A 205 -30.36 18.29 -3.61
C VAL A 205 -29.57 17.47 -4.64
N VAL A 206 -29.78 17.76 -5.93
CA VAL A 206 -28.90 17.35 -7.04
C VAL A 206 -28.17 18.59 -7.54
N ALA A 207 -26.83 18.57 -7.51
CA ALA A 207 -25.98 19.67 -7.91
C ALA A 207 -24.94 19.24 -8.96
N GLN A 208 -24.60 20.11 -9.90
CA GLN A 208 -23.66 19.82 -10.98
C GLN A 208 -22.19 19.78 -10.45
N ASP A 209 -21.89 20.71 -9.54
CA ASP A 209 -20.58 20.93 -8.93
C ASP A 209 -20.74 21.60 -7.56
N VAL A 210 -19.60 21.83 -6.87
CA VAL A 210 -19.62 22.50 -5.56
C VAL A 210 -20.19 23.92 -5.60
N PRO A 211 -19.87 24.80 -6.58
CA PRO A 211 -20.51 26.11 -6.69
C PRO A 211 -22.03 26.07 -6.84
N ASP A 212 -22.55 25.11 -7.63
CA ASP A 212 -24.01 24.92 -7.80
C ASP A 212 -24.63 24.40 -6.50
N LEU A 213 -23.95 23.45 -5.81
CA LEU A 213 -24.35 22.94 -4.50
C LEU A 213 -24.51 24.09 -3.48
N LEU A 214 -23.51 24.94 -3.36
CA LEU A 214 -23.51 26.06 -2.42
C LEU A 214 -24.65 27.03 -2.71
N LYS A 215 -24.90 27.33 -4.00
CA LYS A 215 -26.00 28.22 -4.43
C LYS A 215 -27.36 27.66 -4.04
N GLN A 216 -27.58 26.34 -4.17
CA GLN A 216 -28.85 25.69 -3.86
C GLN A 216 -29.07 25.51 -2.33
N LEU A 217 -28.00 25.51 -1.55
CA LEU A 217 -28.07 25.33 -0.08
C LEU A 217 -28.06 26.64 0.68
N ASP A 218 -27.72 27.78 0.03
CA ASP A 218 -27.67 29.07 0.71
C ASP A 218 -29.03 29.48 1.22
N GLY A 219 -29.11 29.95 2.46
CA GLY A 219 -30.35 30.29 3.15
C GLY A 219 -31.16 29.10 3.69
N ARG A 220 -30.74 27.85 3.44
CA ARG A 220 -31.44 26.68 3.95
C ARG A 220 -31.16 26.46 5.43
N THR A 221 -32.19 26.12 6.20
CA THR A 221 -32.05 25.80 7.63
C THR A 221 -31.88 24.29 7.82
N VAL A 222 -30.90 23.92 8.62
CA VAL A 222 -30.57 22.55 9.00
C VAL A 222 -30.44 22.41 10.51
N THR A 223 -30.70 21.22 11.05
CA THR A 223 -30.52 20.96 12.48
C THR A 223 -29.13 20.36 12.72
N VAL A 224 -28.31 21.03 13.50
CA VAL A 224 -26.95 20.63 13.91
C VAL A 224 -26.88 20.62 15.44
N ALA A 225 -26.52 19.49 16.04
CA ALA A 225 -26.45 19.35 17.52
C ALA A 225 -27.68 19.91 18.22
N ASP A 226 -28.87 19.54 17.74
CA ASP A 226 -30.22 19.98 18.25
C ASP A 226 -30.50 21.48 18.12
N LYS A 227 -29.72 22.22 17.31
CA LYS A 227 -29.96 23.65 17.04
C LYS A 227 -30.27 23.87 15.58
N GLU A 228 -31.18 24.76 15.28
CA GLU A 228 -31.42 25.20 13.90
C GLU A 228 -30.31 26.17 13.48
N VAL A 229 -29.66 25.86 12.38
CA VAL A 229 -28.60 26.66 11.73
C VAL A 229 -29.00 26.99 10.33
N THR A 230 -29.07 28.27 9.98
CA THR A 230 -29.30 28.72 8.61
C THR A 230 -27.94 28.80 7.90
N LEU A 231 -27.80 28.04 6.82
CA LEU A 231 -26.59 28.00 6.01
C LEU A 231 -26.42 29.34 5.28
N GLN A 232 -25.31 30.02 5.53
CA GLN A 232 -24.89 31.23 4.83
C GLN A 232 -23.62 30.87 4.08
N LEU A 233 -23.74 30.47 2.82
CA LEU A 233 -22.65 29.87 2.04
C LEU A 233 -22.20 30.74 0.89
N SER A 234 -23.05 31.71 0.47
CA SER A 234 -22.76 32.59 -0.65
C SER A 234 -21.54 33.47 -0.42
N GLY A 235 -20.60 33.43 -1.38
CA GLY A 235 -19.43 34.29 -1.38
C GLY A 235 -18.33 33.86 -0.40
N LEU A 236 -18.49 32.76 0.34
CA LEU A 236 -17.47 32.25 1.21
C LEU A 236 -16.40 31.47 0.44
N PRO A 237 -15.12 31.55 0.85
CA PRO A 237 -14.06 30.75 0.26
C PRO A 237 -14.24 29.26 0.57
N VAL A 238 -14.01 28.42 -0.43
CA VAL A 238 -13.96 26.97 -0.26
C VAL A 238 -12.51 26.58 -0.09
N GLU A 239 -12.17 26.08 1.09
CA GLU A 239 -10.81 25.66 1.44
C GLU A 239 -10.73 24.14 1.54
N GLN A 240 -9.84 23.55 0.77
CA GLN A 240 -9.64 22.10 0.81
C GLN A 240 -8.94 21.69 2.11
N VAL A 241 -9.40 20.61 2.71
CA VAL A 241 -8.74 19.87 3.78
C VAL A 241 -8.08 18.64 3.16
N PRO A 242 -6.83 18.73 2.70
CA PRO A 242 -6.17 17.59 2.08
C PRO A 242 -5.87 16.50 3.10
N MET A 243 -5.76 15.27 2.65
CA MET A 243 -5.18 14.20 3.47
C MET A 243 -3.78 14.58 3.91
N SER A 244 -3.43 14.30 5.16
CA SER A 244 -2.03 14.37 5.61
C SER A 244 -1.16 13.40 4.80
N PRO A 245 0.17 13.62 4.71
CA PRO A 245 1.06 12.71 3.99
C PRO A 245 0.94 11.24 4.44
N ILE A 246 0.70 11.02 5.74
CA ILE A 246 0.53 9.68 6.31
C ILE A 246 -0.82 9.07 5.87
N GLU A 247 -1.91 9.83 5.96
CA GLU A 247 -3.23 9.39 5.50
C GLU A 247 -3.21 9.08 3.99
N GLY A 248 -2.60 9.95 3.18
CA GLY A 248 -2.46 9.74 1.74
C GLY A 248 -1.64 8.50 1.39
N PHE A 249 -0.54 8.27 2.12
CA PHE A 249 0.27 7.06 1.98
C PHE A 249 -0.54 5.81 2.35
N LEU A 250 -1.18 5.79 3.52
CA LEU A 250 -1.98 4.67 3.98
C LEU A 250 -3.18 4.41 3.04
N ASN A 251 -3.83 5.48 2.55
CA ASN A 251 -4.92 5.36 1.58
C ASN A 251 -4.44 4.75 0.25
N THR A 252 -3.22 5.08 -0.19
CA THR A 252 -2.62 4.44 -1.37
C THR A 252 -2.44 2.93 -1.16
N LEU A 253 -2.09 2.49 0.03
CA LEU A 253 -1.94 1.07 0.37
C LEU A 253 -3.28 0.31 0.34
N THR A 254 -4.41 0.98 0.54
CA THR A 254 -5.74 0.33 0.44
C THR A 254 -6.17 0.03 -1.00
N ASN A 255 -5.34 0.38 -2.00
CA ASN A 255 -5.57 -0.02 -3.38
C ASN A 255 -5.13 -1.48 -3.59
N PRO A 256 -6.03 -2.39 -4.04
CA PRO A 256 -5.71 -3.80 -4.24
C PRO A 256 -4.54 -4.05 -5.21
N ALA A 257 -4.41 -3.22 -6.26
CA ALA A 257 -3.30 -3.34 -7.19
C ALA A 257 -1.96 -3.00 -6.54
N ILE A 258 -1.92 -1.98 -5.66
CA ILE A 258 -0.71 -1.64 -4.88
C ILE A 258 -0.36 -2.76 -3.91
N ALA A 259 -1.35 -3.32 -3.21
CA ALA A 259 -1.15 -4.47 -2.33
C ALA A 259 -0.55 -5.67 -3.08
N ALA A 260 -1.08 -6.00 -4.27
CA ALA A 260 -0.56 -7.07 -5.12
C ALA A 260 0.87 -6.80 -5.61
N ILE A 261 1.19 -5.55 -5.97
CA ILE A 261 2.55 -5.13 -6.37
C ILE A 261 3.52 -5.30 -5.18
N LEU A 262 3.16 -4.79 -4.01
CA LEU A 262 3.99 -4.91 -2.81
C LEU A 262 4.22 -6.37 -2.41
N LEU A 263 3.18 -7.20 -2.46
CA LEU A 263 3.28 -8.63 -2.20
C LEU A 263 4.25 -9.30 -3.18
N THR A 264 4.13 -8.99 -4.47
CA THR A 264 5.00 -9.54 -5.52
C THR A 264 6.46 -9.12 -5.35
N ILE A 265 6.71 -7.82 -5.13
CA ILE A 265 8.06 -7.29 -4.91
C ILE A 265 8.64 -7.91 -3.63
N GLY A 266 7.86 -7.95 -2.55
CA GLY A 266 8.27 -8.51 -1.28
C GLY A 266 8.70 -9.97 -1.39
N LEU A 267 7.87 -10.81 -2.02
CA LEU A 267 8.18 -12.22 -2.23
C LEU A 267 9.42 -12.42 -3.12
N ASN A 268 9.49 -11.73 -4.26
CA ASN A 268 10.63 -11.85 -5.16
C ASN A 268 11.93 -11.34 -4.52
N ALA A 269 11.89 -10.28 -3.72
CA ALA A 269 13.05 -9.74 -3.01
C ALA A 269 13.56 -10.71 -1.93
N ILE A 270 12.68 -11.35 -1.17
CA ILE A 270 13.03 -12.41 -0.22
C ILE A 270 13.64 -13.60 -0.95
N LEU A 271 13.03 -14.06 -2.05
CA LEU A 271 13.56 -15.16 -2.84
C LEU A 271 14.94 -14.84 -3.43
N PHE A 272 15.17 -13.60 -3.84
CA PHE A 272 16.48 -13.17 -4.32
C PHE A 272 17.54 -13.25 -3.23
N GLU A 273 17.25 -12.76 -2.02
CA GLU A 273 18.16 -12.84 -0.88
C GLU A 273 18.45 -14.29 -0.49
N LEU A 274 17.44 -15.17 -0.49
CA LEU A 274 17.61 -16.59 -0.21
C LEU A 274 18.45 -17.32 -1.28
N SER A 275 18.40 -16.86 -2.52
CA SER A 275 19.14 -17.42 -3.64
C SER A 275 20.59 -16.94 -3.71
N SER A 276 20.87 -15.74 -3.21
CA SER A 276 22.18 -15.09 -3.26
C SER A 276 22.47 -14.37 -1.95
N PRO A 277 22.70 -15.12 -0.85
CA PRO A 277 22.85 -14.54 0.48
C PRO A 277 24.11 -13.68 0.57
N GLY A 278 24.02 -12.53 1.28
CA GLY A 278 25.16 -11.67 1.61
C GLY A 278 24.97 -10.19 1.36
N GLY A 279 23.91 -9.79 0.63
CA GLY A 279 23.61 -8.38 0.37
C GLY A 279 22.70 -7.73 1.42
N TYR A 280 21.87 -8.50 2.09
CA TYR A 280 20.84 -8.13 3.10
C TYR A 280 19.83 -7.06 2.62
N MET A 281 20.17 -6.24 1.62
CA MET A 281 19.32 -5.15 1.14
C MET A 281 18.03 -5.65 0.51
N ALA A 282 18.09 -6.70 -0.30
CA ALA A 282 16.90 -7.27 -0.91
C ALA A 282 15.98 -7.90 0.14
N GLY A 283 16.55 -8.57 1.15
CA GLY A 283 15.81 -9.13 2.27
C GLY A 283 15.09 -8.06 3.09
N VAL A 284 15.77 -6.96 3.43
CA VAL A 284 15.18 -5.85 4.18
C VAL A 284 14.04 -5.20 3.39
N VAL A 285 14.27 -4.87 2.10
CA VAL A 285 13.22 -4.32 1.23
C VAL A 285 12.05 -5.29 1.10
N GLY A 286 12.33 -6.59 0.94
CA GLY A 286 11.33 -7.63 0.86
C GLY A 286 10.43 -7.69 2.10
N VAL A 287 11.03 -7.67 3.30
CA VAL A 287 10.27 -7.66 4.56
C VAL A 287 9.40 -6.41 4.69
N ILE A 288 9.93 -5.23 4.37
CA ILE A 288 9.16 -3.98 4.40
C ILE A 288 7.96 -4.06 3.45
N CYS A 289 8.18 -4.47 2.20
CA CYS A 289 7.10 -4.63 1.21
C CYS A 289 6.04 -5.63 1.68
N LEU A 290 6.44 -6.77 2.30
CA LEU A 290 5.49 -7.75 2.83
C LEU A 290 4.70 -7.20 4.00
N LEU A 291 5.33 -6.47 4.93
CA LEU A 291 4.61 -5.85 6.05
C LEU A 291 3.57 -4.83 5.55
N LEU A 292 3.92 -4.01 4.56
CA LEU A 292 3.00 -3.07 3.94
C LEU A 292 1.88 -3.79 3.17
N ALA A 293 2.19 -4.88 2.46
CA ALA A 293 1.19 -5.71 1.80
C ALA A 293 0.23 -6.35 2.80
N PHE A 294 0.72 -6.89 3.92
CA PHE A 294 -0.14 -7.46 4.97
C PHE A 294 -1.00 -6.40 5.67
N TYR A 295 -0.48 -5.20 5.88
CA TYR A 295 -1.31 -4.08 6.35
C TYR A 295 -2.44 -3.78 5.36
N ALA A 296 -2.13 -3.67 4.08
CA ALA A 296 -3.11 -3.46 3.02
C ALA A 296 -4.18 -4.58 3.01
N LEU A 297 -3.76 -5.84 3.04
CA LEU A 297 -4.65 -7.01 3.05
C LEU A 297 -5.53 -7.08 4.32
N GLY A 298 -5.01 -6.61 5.46
CA GLY A 298 -5.79 -6.52 6.70
C GLY A 298 -6.86 -5.43 6.67
N THR A 299 -6.68 -4.38 5.85
CA THR A 299 -7.71 -3.34 5.65
C THR A 299 -8.67 -3.65 4.50
N LEU A 300 -8.23 -4.51 3.58
CA LEU A 300 -9.01 -5.07 2.48
C LEU A 300 -9.53 -6.45 2.93
N ASN A 301 -10.80 -6.74 2.72
CA ASN A 301 -11.37 -8.06 3.03
C ASN A 301 -10.81 -9.13 2.08
N ALA A 302 -9.53 -9.49 2.28
CA ALA A 302 -8.79 -10.39 1.42
C ALA A 302 -9.24 -11.85 1.61
N ASN A 303 -9.37 -12.59 0.50
CA ASN A 303 -9.75 -14.00 0.53
C ASN A 303 -8.60 -14.90 1.01
N TRP A 304 -8.81 -15.62 2.12
CA TRP A 304 -7.80 -16.51 2.71
C TRP A 304 -7.39 -17.67 1.82
N VAL A 305 -8.31 -18.16 0.94
CA VAL A 305 -7.97 -19.20 -0.05
C VAL A 305 -6.96 -18.66 -1.06
N GLY A 306 -7.17 -17.43 -1.54
CA GLY A 306 -6.21 -16.75 -2.41
C GLY A 306 -4.85 -16.60 -1.74
N MET A 307 -4.81 -16.23 -0.45
CA MET A 307 -3.58 -16.19 0.34
C MET A 307 -2.90 -17.56 0.41
N GLY A 308 -3.67 -18.63 0.59
CA GLY A 308 -3.16 -20.00 0.57
C GLY A 308 -2.43 -20.34 -0.74
N PHE A 309 -3.00 -19.97 -1.89
CA PHE A 309 -2.36 -20.16 -3.20
C PHE A 309 -1.10 -19.29 -3.38
N VAL A 310 -1.07 -18.07 -2.87
CA VAL A 310 0.14 -17.22 -2.88
C VAL A 310 1.24 -17.83 -2.03
N ILE A 311 0.92 -18.35 -0.84
CA ILE A 311 1.87 -19.07 0.04
C ILE A 311 2.37 -20.33 -0.66
N LEU A 312 1.48 -21.11 -1.29
CA LEU A 312 1.86 -22.30 -2.05
C LEU A 312 2.81 -21.95 -3.19
N ALA A 313 2.54 -20.88 -3.94
CA ALA A 313 3.44 -20.38 -4.99
C ALA A 313 4.85 -20.11 -4.43
N PHE A 314 4.94 -19.42 -3.30
CA PHE A 314 6.20 -19.14 -2.63
C PHE A 314 6.95 -20.42 -2.23
N VAL A 315 6.25 -21.39 -1.65
CA VAL A 315 6.83 -22.70 -1.28
C VAL A 315 7.37 -23.41 -2.52
N LEU A 316 6.59 -23.44 -3.62
CA LEU A 316 7.03 -24.05 -4.88
C LEU A 316 8.28 -23.38 -5.46
N PHE A 317 8.36 -22.05 -5.38
CA PHE A 317 9.54 -21.30 -5.82
C PHE A 317 10.77 -21.62 -4.97
N VAL A 318 10.64 -21.66 -3.64
CA VAL A 318 11.74 -22.03 -2.73
C VAL A 318 12.21 -23.46 -2.99
N LEU A 319 11.29 -24.39 -3.22
CA LEU A 319 11.61 -25.77 -3.53
C LEU A 319 12.36 -25.91 -4.88
N ASP A 320 11.94 -25.13 -5.89
CA ASP A 320 12.60 -25.17 -7.22
C ASP A 320 14.05 -24.64 -7.18
N ILE A 321 14.34 -23.68 -6.29
CA ILE A 321 15.70 -23.19 -6.04
C ILE A 321 16.59 -24.29 -5.42
N LYS A 322 16.03 -25.14 -4.54
CA LYS A 322 16.77 -26.18 -3.80
C LYS A 322 16.82 -27.54 -4.49
N ALA A 323 15.81 -27.86 -5.30
CA ALA A 323 15.69 -29.14 -5.99
C ALA A 323 15.95 -28.98 -7.50
N PRO A 324 16.61 -29.92 -8.17
CA PRO A 324 16.89 -29.84 -9.60
C PRO A 324 15.66 -30.22 -10.44
N THR A 325 14.57 -29.46 -10.30
CA THR A 325 13.30 -29.76 -10.97
C THR A 325 13.19 -29.17 -12.38
N HIS A 326 14.23 -28.51 -12.86
CA HIS A 326 14.31 -27.90 -14.21
C HIS A 326 13.19 -26.91 -14.53
N GLY A 327 12.62 -26.28 -13.49
CA GLY A 327 11.59 -25.25 -13.64
C GLY A 327 10.15 -25.76 -13.59
N VAL A 328 9.91 -27.05 -13.38
CA VAL A 328 8.54 -27.60 -13.26
C VAL A 328 7.80 -26.98 -12.06
N LEU A 329 8.47 -26.88 -10.91
CA LEU A 329 7.89 -26.24 -9.72
C LEU A 329 7.72 -24.73 -9.91
N THR A 330 8.61 -24.07 -10.64
CA THR A 330 8.46 -22.66 -11.03
C THR A 330 7.18 -22.44 -11.84
N PHE A 331 6.91 -23.31 -12.84
CA PHE A 331 5.68 -23.22 -13.64
C PHE A 331 4.42 -23.39 -12.77
N GLY A 332 4.39 -24.42 -11.91
CA GLY A 332 3.33 -24.61 -10.92
C GLY A 332 3.19 -23.43 -9.96
N GLY A 333 4.30 -22.85 -9.52
CA GLY A 333 4.35 -21.67 -8.68
C GLY A 333 3.74 -20.43 -9.36
N ILE A 334 4.06 -20.18 -10.63
CA ILE A 334 3.46 -19.08 -11.40
C ILE A 334 1.94 -19.28 -11.55
N ALA A 335 1.50 -20.49 -11.90
CA ALA A 335 0.07 -20.80 -12.00
C ALA A 335 -0.65 -20.57 -10.66
N SER A 336 -0.05 -21.05 -9.56
CA SER A 336 -0.57 -20.85 -8.20
C SER A 336 -0.57 -19.37 -7.80
N PHE A 337 0.45 -18.60 -8.18
CA PHE A 337 0.53 -17.16 -7.91
C PHE A 337 -0.56 -16.38 -8.64
N VAL A 338 -0.78 -16.66 -9.93
CA VAL A 338 -1.83 -16.01 -10.74
C VAL A 338 -3.21 -16.30 -10.14
N LEU A 339 -3.48 -17.58 -9.87
CA LEU A 339 -4.76 -18.01 -9.27
C LEU A 339 -4.92 -17.40 -7.87
N GLY A 340 -3.86 -17.41 -7.07
CA GLY A 340 -3.85 -16.82 -5.73
C GLY A 340 -4.12 -15.32 -5.74
N THR A 341 -3.44 -14.56 -6.59
CA THR A 341 -3.66 -13.12 -6.72
C THR A 341 -5.07 -12.81 -7.23
N PHE A 342 -5.57 -13.58 -8.19
CA PHE A 342 -6.94 -13.43 -8.66
C PHE A 342 -7.94 -13.67 -7.53
N LEU A 343 -7.85 -14.79 -6.83
CA LEU A 343 -8.77 -15.12 -5.73
C LEU A 343 -8.64 -14.17 -4.53
N LEU A 344 -7.43 -13.68 -4.26
CA LEU A 344 -7.15 -12.80 -3.11
C LEU A 344 -7.93 -11.48 -3.17
N PHE A 345 -8.12 -10.94 -4.37
CA PHE A 345 -8.74 -9.64 -4.62
C PHE A 345 -10.04 -9.72 -5.43
N ASN A 346 -10.58 -10.92 -5.64
CA ASN A 346 -11.82 -11.10 -6.40
C ASN A 346 -13.04 -10.92 -5.49
N THR A 347 -13.24 -9.69 -5.00
CA THR A 347 -14.47 -9.30 -4.30
C THR A 347 -15.22 -8.27 -5.16
N PRO A 348 -16.56 -8.20 -5.08
CA PRO A 348 -17.36 -7.23 -5.86
C PRO A 348 -16.96 -5.77 -5.65
N GLU A 349 -16.29 -5.49 -4.53
CA GLU A 349 -15.88 -4.15 -4.12
C GLU A 349 -14.45 -3.81 -4.53
N MET A 350 -13.64 -4.82 -4.93
CA MET A 350 -12.19 -4.65 -5.15
C MET A 350 -11.69 -5.60 -6.24
N GLU A 351 -11.68 -5.15 -7.47
CA GLU A 351 -11.10 -5.89 -8.59
C GLU A 351 -9.71 -5.39 -8.91
N VAL A 352 -8.72 -6.30 -8.93
CA VAL A 352 -7.42 -6.03 -9.53
C VAL A 352 -7.55 -6.20 -11.05
N PRO A 353 -7.23 -5.17 -11.85
CA PRO A 353 -7.28 -5.29 -13.30
C PRO A 353 -6.46 -6.48 -13.82
N TRP A 354 -7.01 -7.26 -14.75
CA TRP A 354 -6.31 -8.41 -15.37
C TRP A 354 -4.93 -8.04 -15.93
N ALA A 355 -4.80 -6.80 -16.46
CA ALA A 355 -3.52 -6.29 -16.93
C ALA A 355 -2.46 -6.28 -15.81
N THR A 356 -2.84 -5.91 -14.58
CA THR A 356 -1.95 -5.92 -13.41
C THR A 356 -1.54 -7.35 -13.06
N ILE A 357 -2.48 -8.28 -12.96
CA ILE A 357 -2.21 -9.69 -12.64
C ILE A 357 -1.25 -10.31 -13.67
N ILE A 358 -1.53 -10.11 -14.97
CA ILE A 358 -0.68 -10.62 -16.05
C ILE A 358 0.72 -9.98 -15.98
N THR A 359 0.81 -8.68 -15.75
CA THR A 359 2.10 -7.98 -15.64
C THR A 359 2.94 -8.53 -14.49
N LEU A 360 2.32 -8.72 -13.30
CA LEU A 360 3.00 -9.29 -12.13
C LEU A 360 3.44 -10.74 -12.36
N ALA A 361 2.61 -11.54 -13.02
CA ALA A 361 2.95 -12.91 -13.40
C ALA A 361 4.14 -12.96 -14.38
N LEU A 362 4.16 -12.08 -15.39
CA LEU A 362 5.26 -11.97 -16.34
C LEU A 362 6.56 -11.49 -15.67
N LEU A 363 6.50 -10.52 -14.77
CA LEU A 363 7.64 -10.05 -14.00
C LEU A 363 8.22 -11.17 -13.12
N THR A 364 7.35 -11.93 -12.45
CA THR A 364 7.75 -13.08 -11.64
C THR A 364 8.36 -14.17 -12.50
N ALA A 365 7.75 -14.50 -13.63
CA ALA A 365 8.30 -15.47 -14.60
C ALA A 365 9.68 -15.05 -15.12
N ALA A 366 9.83 -13.79 -15.52
CA ALA A 366 11.10 -13.23 -15.99
C ALA A 366 12.18 -13.27 -14.89
N PHE A 367 11.82 -12.96 -13.65
CA PHE A 367 12.73 -13.07 -12.51
C PHE A 367 13.24 -14.51 -12.33
N PHE A 368 12.35 -15.51 -12.37
CA PHE A 368 12.76 -16.91 -12.23
C PHE A 368 13.56 -17.39 -13.44
N ALA A 369 13.17 -17.04 -14.66
CA ALA A 369 13.95 -17.36 -15.86
C ALA A 369 15.38 -16.79 -15.77
N PHE A 370 15.53 -15.56 -15.30
CA PHE A 370 16.83 -14.95 -15.06
C PHE A 370 17.62 -15.69 -13.98
N THR A 371 17.00 -15.99 -12.84
CA THR A 371 17.64 -16.65 -11.68
C THR A 371 18.10 -18.07 -12.08
N ILE A 372 17.24 -18.86 -12.71
CA ILE A 372 17.56 -20.21 -13.19
C ILE A 372 18.70 -20.15 -14.22
N THR A 373 18.63 -19.22 -15.17
CA THR A 373 19.69 -19.08 -16.19
C THR A 373 21.03 -18.74 -15.55
N LYS A 374 21.06 -17.87 -14.55
CA LYS A 374 22.27 -17.52 -13.78
C LYS A 374 22.81 -18.71 -12.99
N ALA A 375 21.92 -19.46 -12.33
CA ALA A 375 22.30 -20.66 -11.57
C ALA A 375 22.91 -21.72 -12.48
N LEU A 376 22.28 -22.03 -13.62
CA LEU A 376 22.79 -22.99 -14.60
C LEU A 376 24.14 -22.53 -15.19
N ARG A 377 24.32 -21.24 -15.48
CA ARG A 377 25.60 -20.71 -15.96
C ARG A 377 26.69 -20.79 -14.89
N ALA A 378 26.34 -20.57 -13.62
CA ALA A 378 27.29 -20.69 -12.51
C ALA A 378 27.76 -22.14 -12.33
N GLN A 379 26.86 -23.13 -12.44
CA GLN A 379 27.17 -24.54 -12.36
C GLN A 379 28.06 -25.04 -13.52
N ARG A 380 27.92 -24.44 -14.71
CA ARG A 380 28.71 -24.79 -15.89
C ARG A 380 30.09 -24.12 -15.96
N ARG A 381 30.40 -23.22 -15.03
CA ARG A 381 31.74 -22.62 -14.97
C ARG A 381 32.73 -23.65 -14.45
N PRO A 382 33.83 -23.88 -15.18
CA PRO A 382 34.89 -24.75 -14.67
C PRO A 382 35.41 -24.18 -13.36
N PRO A 383 35.81 -25.03 -12.41
CA PRO A 383 36.34 -24.57 -11.13
C PRO A 383 37.54 -23.65 -11.37
N ALA A 384 37.42 -22.41 -10.85
CA ALA A 384 38.47 -21.38 -11.04
C ALA A 384 39.70 -21.63 -10.15
N THR A 385 39.60 -22.53 -9.20
CA THR A 385 40.66 -22.87 -8.22
C THR A 385 40.69 -24.38 -8.03
N GLY A 386 41.89 -24.92 -7.85
CA GLY A 386 42.13 -26.35 -7.60
C GLY A 386 43.00 -27.00 -8.67
N ILE A 387 43.48 -28.21 -8.38
CA ILE A 387 44.38 -29.03 -9.20
C ILE A 387 43.82 -29.27 -10.63
N GLU A 388 42.47 -29.24 -10.76
CA GLU A 388 41.81 -29.45 -12.05
C GLU A 388 42.09 -28.36 -13.08
N ARG A 389 42.45 -27.16 -12.64
CA ARG A 389 42.89 -26.04 -13.51
C ARG A 389 44.25 -26.33 -14.18
N LEU A 390 45.07 -27.21 -13.55
CA LEU A 390 46.38 -27.53 -14.06
C LEU A 390 46.31 -28.49 -15.26
N ILE A 391 45.20 -29.19 -15.44
CA ILE A 391 45.01 -30.10 -16.59
C ILE A 391 44.98 -29.27 -17.90
N GLY A 392 45.84 -29.68 -18.84
CA GLY A 392 46.03 -28.99 -20.12
C GLY A 392 47.11 -27.89 -20.06
N GLN A 393 47.65 -27.55 -18.88
CA GLN A 393 48.75 -26.59 -18.77
C GLN A 393 50.10 -27.22 -19.06
N THR A 394 51.04 -26.37 -19.50
CA THR A 394 52.44 -26.74 -19.70
C THR A 394 53.19 -26.62 -18.36
N ALA A 395 53.94 -27.67 -17.99
CA ALA A 395 54.78 -27.74 -16.81
C ALA A 395 56.22 -28.02 -17.22
N PHE A 396 57.15 -27.72 -16.34
CA PHE A 396 58.59 -28.03 -16.51
C PHE A 396 59.00 -29.15 -15.58
N VAL A 397 59.68 -30.17 -16.08
CA VAL A 397 60.22 -31.23 -15.26
C VAL A 397 61.37 -30.70 -14.40
N ARG A 398 61.27 -30.86 -13.10
CA ARG A 398 62.29 -30.43 -12.11
C ARG A 398 63.08 -31.63 -11.54
N GLN A 399 62.44 -32.82 -11.44
CA GLN A 399 63.08 -34.08 -11.14
C GLN A 399 62.68 -35.07 -12.23
N PRO A 400 63.63 -35.89 -12.68
CA PRO A 400 63.36 -36.81 -13.77
C PRO A 400 62.18 -37.72 -13.49
N LEU A 401 61.36 -37.99 -14.51
CA LEU A 401 60.22 -38.88 -14.47
C LEU A 401 60.59 -40.15 -15.24
N GLY A 402 60.43 -41.31 -14.62
CA GLY A 402 60.62 -42.60 -15.27
C GLY A 402 59.28 -43.30 -15.57
N ALA A 403 59.30 -44.41 -16.35
CA ALA A 403 58.13 -45.25 -16.52
C ALA A 403 57.82 -45.92 -15.14
N GLY A 404 56.72 -45.48 -14.48
CA GLY A 404 56.35 -45.94 -13.13
C GLY A 404 57.15 -45.32 -11.99
N GLN A 405 58.02 -44.33 -12.25
CA GLN A 405 58.73 -43.58 -11.20
C GLN A 405 58.17 -42.17 -11.11
N GLU A 406 57.82 -41.77 -9.89
CA GLU A 406 57.35 -40.42 -9.58
C GLU A 406 58.51 -39.42 -9.62
N GLY A 407 58.32 -38.29 -10.20
CA GLY A 407 59.22 -37.11 -10.16
C GLY A 407 58.46 -35.86 -9.79
N MET A 408 59.06 -34.71 -10.06
CA MET A 408 58.49 -33.41 -9.76
C MET A 408 58.40 -32.53 -11.01
N VAL A 409 57.25 -31.94 -11.21
CA VAL A 409 57.03 -30.92 -12.21
C VAL A 409 56.70 -29.55 -11.57
N PHE A 410 57.10 -28.49 -12.23
CA PHE A 410 56.82 -27.10 -11.81
C PHE A 410 55.79 -26.48 -12.74
N VAL A 411 54.70 -26.04 -12.15
CA VAL A 411 53.58 -25.39 -12.82
C VAL A 411 52.97 -24.32 -11.95
N GLU A 412 52.65 -23.18 -12.48
CA GLU A 412 52.05 -22.01 -11.79
C GLU A 412 52.71 -21.61 -10.46
N GLY A 413 54.05 -21.75 -10.38
CA GLY A 413 54.78 -21.35 -9.18
C GLY A 413 54.93 -22.44 -8.12
N GLU A 414 54.35 -23.63 -8.31
CA GLU A 414 54.33 -24.75 -7.35
C GLU A 414 54.99 -26.01 -7.92
N LEU A 415 55.56 -26.82 -7.03
CA LEU A 415 56.11 -28.13 -7.32
C LEU A 415 55.08 -29.22 -7.07
N TRP A 416 54.77 -30.01 -8.11
CA TRP A 416 53.82 -31.10 -8.05
C TRP A 416 54.46 -32.45 -8.30
N ARG A 417 54.02 -33.47 -7.60
CA ARG A 417 54.38 -34.85 -7.95
C ARG A 417 53.74 -35.22 -9.27
N ALA A 418 54.54 -35.84 -10.15
CA ALA A 418 54.01 -36.23 -11.44
C ALA A 418 54.55 -37.61 -11.86
N GLU A 419 53.80 -38.25 -12.74
CA GLU A 419 54.14 -39.51 -13.41
C GLU A 419 54.03 -39.33 -14.91
N SER A 420 54.97 -39.85 -15.67
CA SER A 420 54.98 -39.75 -17.12
C SER A 420 54.16 -40.87 -17.79
N GLU A 421 53.26 -40.48 -18.73
CA GLU A 421 52.54 -41.43 -19.59
C GLU A 421 53.33 -41.79 -20.88
N SER A 422 54.32 -41.01 -21.22
CA SER A 422 55.06 -41.12 -22.50
C SER A 422 56.48 -41.69 -22.38
N GLY A 423 56.84 -42.23 -21.19
CA GLY A 423 58.19 -42.76 -20.93
C GLY A 423 59.09 -41.81 -20.14
N PRO A 424 60.41 -42.05 -20.05
CA PRO A 424 61.29 -41.24 -19.26
C PRO A 424 61.42 -39.81 -19.77
N LEU A 425 61.35 -38.84 -18.86
CA LEU A 425 61.47 -37.42 -19.11
C LEU A 425 62.61 -36.84 -18.29
N ALA A 426 63.50 -36.07 -18.92
CA ALA A 426 64.66 -35.46 -18.29
C ALA A 426 64.31 -34.09 -17.63
N THR A 427 65.12 -33.71 -16.64
CA THR A 427 65.02 -32.38 -16.05
C THR A 427 65.13 -31.27 -17.11
N GLY A 428 64.20 -30.30 -17.07
CA GLY A 428 64.13 -29.18 -18.01
C GLY A 428 63.19 -29.39 -19.17
N GLU A 429 62.68 -30.62 -19.42
CA GLU A 429 61.71 -30.86 -20.49
C GLU A 429 60.35 -30.22 -20.19
N GLN A 430 59.72 -29.76 -21.26
CA GLN A 430 58.33 -29.25 -21.19
C GLN A 430 57.36 -30.42 -21.39
N VAL A 431 56.34 -30.43 -20.52
CA VAL A 431 55.30 -31.47 -20.49
C VAL A 431 53.92 -30.83 -20.41
N VAL A 432 52.93 -31.50 -20.91
CA VAL A 432 51.52 -31.13 -20.76
C VAL A 432 50.89 -32.05 -19.68
N ILE A 433 50.15 -31.46 -18.77
CA ILE A 433 49.38 -32.17 -17.75
C ILE A 433 48.13 -32.76 -18.41
N THR A 434 48.04 -34.09 -18.47
CA THR A 434 46.93 -34.80 -19.13
C THR A 434 45.78 -35.10 -18.18
N SER A 435 46.11 -35.53 -16.96
CA SER A 435 45.11 -35.89 -15.95
C SER A 435 45.72 -35.83 -14.55
N ARG A 436 44.91 -36.11 -13.53
CA ARG A 436 45.35 -36.25 -12.14
C ARG A 436 44.90 -37.57 -11.52
N ASP A 437 45.69 -38.07 -10.60
CA ASP A 437 45.33 -39.19 -9.74
C ASP A 437 45.62 -38.77 -8.26
N GLY A 438 44.54 -38.33 -7.57
CA GLY A 438 44.67 -37.71 -6.24
C GLY A 438 45.49 -36.42 -6.29
N TYR A 439 46.63 -36.40 -5.59
CA TYR A 439 47.58 -35.28 -5.55
C TYR A 439 48.77 -35.48 -6.55
N ARG A 440 48.70 -36.43 -7.45
CA ARG A 440 49.68 -36.67 -8.48
C ARG A 440 49.13 -36.19 -9.85
N LEU A 441 50.02 -35.59 -10.65
CA LEU A 441 49.71 -35.16 -12.01
C LEU A 441 50.22 -36.25 -12.98
N ARG A 442 49.43 -36.57 -13.98
CA ARG A 442 49.93 -37.34 -15.15
C ARG A 442 50.35 -36.38 -16.23
N VAL A 443 51.52 -36.61 -16.77
CA VAL A 443 52.09 -35.69 -17.75
C VAL A 443 52.56 -36.43 -18.97
N ARG A 444 52.50 -35.75 -20.14
CA ARG A 444 53.00 -36.26 -21.40
C ARG A 444 53.95 -35.22 -21.98
N LYS A 445 54.97 -35.69 -22.70
CA LYS A 445 55.90 -34.83 -23.42
C LYS A 445 55.14 -33.90 -24.38
N LEU A 446 55.49 -32.65 -24.39
CA LEU A 446 54.97 -31.71 -25.37
C LEU A 446 55.63 -32.04 -26.69
N GLU A 447 54.87 -32.60 -27.66
CA GLU A 447 55.32 -32.79 -29.02
C GLU A 447 55.35 -31.39 -29.67
N GLY A 448 56.54 -30.93 -30.07
CA GLY A 448 56.79 -29.65 -30.69
C GLY A 448 56.30 -29.60 -32.15
#